data_3c1901cabf073ee1c4fe18d28059e40e
#
_entry.id   3c1901cabf073ee1c4fe18d28059e40e
#
_cell.length_a   1.000
_cell.length_b   1.000
_cell.length_c   1.000
_cell.angle_alpha   90.00
_cell.angle_beta   90.00
_cell.angle_gamma   90.00
#
_symmetry.space_group_name_H-M   'P 1'
#
loop_
_entity.id
_entity.type
_entity.pdbx_description
1 polymer ?
#
loop_
_entity_poly.entity_id
_entity_poly.type
_entity_poly.pdbx_seq_one_letter_code
_entity_poly.pdbx_strand_id
1 'polypeptide(L)'
;MKREYGSLCIQAAALSFLLALGSVGCLATAFALPVAKEGFLAAGLGAWAVVCSLAFLNRRTTLTLLCLGALGLGYFWQQGQIPGKFLYAAKIIADTYHSAYGWGTLNVFGLKAGPVDEALLALGFGLVMIVSFCVCRKKGSSLSVLAVLIPVSLCTVVTDTVPGIKWVFCLLAGLILLILPGAVRRENPWQGLRLTAAAALPVSLMLVLLLTVLPRGGY
;
A
#
# COMPACT_ATOMS: atom_id res chain seq x y z
N MET A 1 8.56 26.68 -12.62
CA MET A 1 9.37 25.45 -12.46
C MET A 1 9.50 24.97 -10.99
N LYS A 2 10.14 25.70 -10.05
CA LYS A 2 10.30 25.19 -8.66
C LYS A 2 8.99 24.89 -7.91
N ARG A 3 7.94 25.68 -8.09
CA ARG A 3 6.62 25.44 -7.46
C ARG A 3 5.89 24.20 -8.01
N GLU A 4 6.05 23.88 -9.27
CA GLU A 4 5.44 22.69 -9.89
C GLU A 4 6.10 21.39 -9.41
N TYR A 5 7.44 21.41 -9.21
CA TYR A 5 8.15 20.25 -8.65
C TYR A 5 7.71 19.95 -7.22
N GLY A 6 7.53 20.99 -6.38
CA GLY A 6 7.07 20.80 -5.01
C GLY A 6 5.68 20.19 -4.92
N SER A 7 4.73 20.67 -5.72
CA SER A 7 3.36 20.13 -5.73
C SER A 7 3.29 18.68 -6.23
N LEU A 8 4.08 18.35 -7.25
CA LEU A 8 4.15 16.99 -7.80
C LEU A 8 4.79 16.01 -6.80
N CYS A 9 5.79 16.48 -6.05
CA CYS A 9 6.40 15.70 -4.98
C CYS A 9 5.40 15.36 -3.87
N ILE A 10 4.67 16.37 -3.39
CA ILE A 10 3.65 16.19 -2.34
C ILE A 10 2.54 15.25 -2.82
N GLN A 11 2.07 15.41 -4.06
CA GLN A 11 1.07 14.53 -4.64
C GLN A 11 1.57 13.08 -4.74
N ALA A 12 2.78 12.87 -5.24
CA ALA A 12 3.36 11.53 -5.36
C ALA A 12 3.56 10.89 -4.00
N ALA A 13 4.05 11.64 -3.01
CA ALA A 13 4.24 11.16 -1.64
C ALA A 13 2.90 10.79 -0.98
N ALA A 14 1.91 11.68 -1.05
CA ALA A 14 0.59 11.42 -0.47
C ALA A 14 -0.11 10.22 -1.12
N LEU A 15 -0.07 10.12 -2.45
CA LEU A 15 -0.66 9.00 -3.19
C LEU A 15 0.01 7.67 -2.85
N SER A 16 1.34 7.63 -2.93
CA SER A 16 2.07 6.40 -2.65
C SER A 16 1.92 5.96 -1.20
N PHE A 17 1.89 6.91 -0.26
CA PHE A 17 1.63 6.63 1.14
C PHE A 17 0.24 6.04 1.38
N LEU A 18 -0.83 6.72 0.90
CA LEU A 18 -2.21 6.27 1.10
C LEU A 18 -2.46 4.91 0.47
N LEU A 19 -1.98 4.69 -0.74
CA LEU A 19 -2.15 3.42 -1.45
C LEU A 19 -1.39 2.27 -0.78
N ALA A 20 -0.13 2.49 -0.39
CA ALA A 20 0.67 1.47 0.27
C ALA A 20 0.14 1.15 1.67
N LEU A 21 -0.16 2.19 2.47
CA LEU A 21 -0.69 2.03 3.82
C LEU A 21 -2.07 1.36 3.80
N GLY A 22 -2.96 1.79 2.90
CA GLY A 22 -4.28 1.19 2.73
C GLY A 22 -4.19 -0.28 2.31
N SER A 23 -3.34 -0.61 1.33
CA SER A 23 -3.16 -1.98 0.85
C SER A 23 -2.57 -2.91 1.92
N VAL A 24 -1.49 -2.49 2.58
CA VAL A 24 -0.84 -3.26 3.66
C VAL A 24 -1.77 -3.39 4.87
N GLY A 25 -2.49 -2.32 5.23
CA GLY A 25 -3.44 -2.33 6.34
C GLY A 25 -4.66 -3.22 6.07
N CYS A 26 -5.19 -3.23 4.84
CA CYS A 26 -6.23 -4.16 4.44
C CYS A 26 -5.77 -5.62 4.57
N LEU A 27 -4.56 -5.94 4.07
CA LEU A 27 -3.99 -7.27 4.17
C LEU A 27 -3.80 -7.68 5.65
N ALA A 28 -3.22 -6.81 6.45
CA ALA A 28 -2.96 -7.09 7.87
C ALA A 28 -4.24 -7.36 8.66
N THR A 29 -5.29 -6.56 8.43
CA THR A 29 -6.55 -6.70 9.17
C THR A 29 -7.44 -7.81 8.64
N ALA A 30 -7.45 -8.06 7.32
CA ALA A 30 -8.23 -9.14 6.73
C ALA A 30 -7.77 -10.52 7.24
N PHE A 31 -6.46 -10.73 7.35
CA PHE A 31 -5.90 -12.01 7.81
C PHE A 31 -5.51 -12.01 9.29
N ALA A 32 -5.92 -10.99 10.06
CA ALA A 32 -5.56 -10.86 11.48
C ALA A 32 -4.07 -11.04 11.74
N LEU A 33 -3.21 -10.52 10.86
CA LEU A 33 -1.76 -10.64 10.99
C LEU A 33 -1.28 -9.93 12.27
N PRO A 34 -0.35 -10.52 13.03
CA PRO A 34 0.15 -9.95 14.28
C PRO A 34 1.01 -8.71 14.01
N VAL A 35 0.40 -7.53 14.07
CA VAL A 35 1.06 -6.23 13.94
C VAL A 35 1.23 -5.63 15.33
N ALA A 36 2.47 -5.43 15.77
CA ALA A 36 2.75 -4.88 17.09
C ALA A 36 2.72 -3.35 17.13
N LYS A 37 3.11 -2.69 16.04
CA LYS A 37 3.33 -1.23 16.00
C LYS A 37 2.76 -0.59 14.73
N GLU A 38 1.44 -0.41 14.65
CA GLU A 38 0.79 0.26 13.50
C GLU A 38 1.37 1.66 13.21
N GLY A 39 1.68 2.43 14.26
CA GLY A 39 2.27 3.77 14.11
C GLY A 39 3.65 3.76 13.48
N PHE A 40 4.46 2.73 13.76
CA PHE A 40 5.78 2.56 13.15
C PHE A 40 5.67 2.23 11.65
N LEU A 41 4.71 1.38 11.27
CA LEU A 41 4.40 1.11 9.86
C LEU A 41 4.00 2.39 9.11
N ALA A 42 3.06 3.16 9.68
CA ALA A 42 2.61 4.39 9.05
C ALA A 42 3.73 5.42 8.93
N ALA A 43 4.53 5.63 9.98
CA ALA A 43 5.66 6.56 9.96
C ALA A 43 6.75 6.12 8.96
N GLY A 44 7.09 4.84 8.92
CA GLY A 44 8.08 4.28 8.00
C GLY A 44 7.65 4.41 6.54
N LEU A 45 6.41 4.07 6.22
CA LEU A 45 5.85 4.22 4.88
C LEU A 45 5.75 5.69 4.46
N GLY A 46 5.37 6.58 5.38
CA GLY A 46 5.30 8.02 5.11
C GLY A 46 6.66 8.63 4.81
N ALA A 47 7.67 8.34 5.64
CA ALA A 47 9.04 8.80 5.42
C ALA A 47 9.57 8.26 4.08
N TRP A 48 9.36 6.98 3.78
CA TRP A 48 9.80 6.36 2.54
C TRP A 48 9.09 6.95 1.31
N ALA A 49 7.79 7.26 1.40
CA ALA A 49 7.04 7.91 0.34
C ALA A 49 7.62 9.29 -0.03
N VAL A 50 8.00 10.09 0.96
CA VAL A 50 8.65 11.39 0.74
C VAL A 50 10.01 11.20 0.07
N VAL A 51 10.82 10.28 0.58
CA VAL A 51 12.16 9.99 0.05
C VAL A 51 12.08 9.51 -1.40
N CYS A 52 11.21 8.54 -1.72
CA CYS A 52 11.01 8.05 -3.09
C CYS A 52 10.52 9.15 -4.04
N SER A 53 9.57 9.97 -3.60
CA SER A 53 9.03 11.04 -4.43
C SER A 53 10.06 12.10 -4.76
N LEU A 54 10.91 12.49 -3.80
CA LEU A 54 12.03 13.40 -4.04
C LEU A 54 13.06 12.80 -4.99
N ALA A 55 13.35 11.51 -4.83
CA ALA A 55 14.36 10.82 -5.63
C ALA A 55 13.93 10.65 -7.09
N PHE A 56 12.69 10.21 -7.33
CA PHE A 56 12.22 9.97 -8.70
C PHE A 56 11.99 11.25 -9.49
N LEU A 57 11.85 12.39 -8.84
CA LEU A 57 11.86 13.69 -9.49
C LEU A 57 13.25 14.08 -9.98
N ASN A 58 14.32 13.67 -9.28
CA ASN A 58 15.69 13.95 -9.68
C ASN A 58 16.39 12.67 -10.16
N ARG A 59 16.71 12.59 -11.44
CA ARG A 59 17.29 11.40 -12.08
C ARG A 59 18.62 10.94 -11.44
N ARG A 60 19.43 11.86 -10.92
CA ARG A 60 20.73 11.52 -10.31
C ARG A 60 20.56 10.85 -8.94
N THR A 61 19.58 11.29 -8.15
CA THR A 61 19.31 10.73 -6.81
C THR A 61 18.53 9.41 -6.86
N THR A 62 17.84 9.11 -7.97
CA THR A 62 17.10 7.86 -8.15
C THR A 62 18.02 6.62 -8.04
N LEU A 63 19.15 6.65 -8.72
CA LEU A 63 20.13 5.55 -8.69
C LEU A 63 20.71 5.34 -7.29
N THR A 64 21.10 6.43 -6.61
CA THR A 64 21.66 6.36 -5.25
C THR A 64 20.67 5.78 -4.25
N LEU A 65 19.40 6.15 -4.37
CA LEU A 65 18.34 5.63 -3.49
C LEU A 65 17.99 4.18 -3.76
N LEU A 66 17.96 3.77 -5.03
CA LEU A 66 17.78 2.37 -5.39
C LEU A 66 18.92 1.50 -4.85
N CYS A 67 20.17 1.98 -4.94
CA CYS A 67 21.31 1.28 -4.36
C CYS A 67 21.24 1.20 -2.83
N LEU A 68 20.92 2.30 -2.15
CA LEU A 68 20.76 2.32 -0.68
C LEU A 68 19.60 1.45 -0.22
N GLY A 69 18.47 1.47 -0.92
CA GLY A 69 17.33 0.61 -0.64
C GLY A 69 17.66 -0.87 -0.84
N ALA A 70 18.35 -1.21 -1.92
CA ALA A 70 18.79 -2.58 -2.19
C ALA A 70 19.80 -3.09 -1.15
N LEU A 71 20.75 -2.25 -0.74
CA LEU A 71 21.71 -2.58 0.33
C LEU A 71 21.02 -2.77 1.68
N GLY A 72 20.09 -1.89 2.03
CA GLY A 72 19.29 -2.02 3.26
C GLY A 72 18.46 -3.29 3.29
N LEU A 73 17.73 -3.57 2.21
CA LEU A 73 16.96 -4.81 2.07
C LEU A 73 17.85 -6.06 2.10
N GLY A 74 19.02 -6.01 1.42
CA GLY A 74 19.99 -7.10 1.41
C GLY A 74 20.56 -7.39 2.80
N TYR A 75 20.85 -6.35 3.58
CA TYR A 75 21.32 -6.48 4.96
C TYR A 75 20.28 -7.16 5.87
N PHE A 76 19.04 -6.67 5.85
CA PHE A 76 17.95 -7.29 6.62
C PHE A 76 17.58 -8.69 6.12
N TRP A 77 17.74 -8.92 4.83
CA TRP A 77 17.53 -10.25 4.23
C TRP A 77 18.55 -11.26 4.75
N GLN A 78 19.83 -10.90 4.81
CA GLN A 78 20.90 -11.78 5.34
C GLN A 78 20.70 -12.11 6.82
N GLN A 79 20.12 -11.23 7.61
CA GLN A 79 19.80 -11.51 9.00
C GLN A 79 18.62 -12.49 9.19
N GLY A 80 17.98 -12.96 8.12
CA GLY A 80 16.88 -13.92 8.15
C GLY A 80 15.58 -13.39 8.78
N GLN A 81 15.56 -12.12 9.20
CA GLN A 81 14.40 -11.54 9.88
C GLN A 81 13.23 -11.34 8.94
N ILE A 82 13.46 -10.78 7.76
CA ILE A 82 12.40 -10.50 6.78
C ILE A 82 11.87 -11.79 6.13
N PRO A 83 12.70 -12.71 5.59
CA PRO A 83 12.20 -13.95 4.98
C PRO A 83 11.38 -14.81 5.93
N GLY A 84 11.84 -14.97 7.18
CA GLY A 84 11.12 -15.73 8.19
C GLY A 84 9.74 -15.15 8.51
N LYS A 85 9.63 -13.81 8.60
CA LYS A 85 8.37 -13.10 8.83
C LYS A 85 7.45 -13.13 7.63
N PHE A 86 7.98 -13.05 6.41
CA PHE A 86 7.20 -13.25 5.18
C PHE A 86 6.61 -14.65 5.10
N LEU A 87 7.41 -15.68 5.37
CA LEU A 87 6.93 -17.06 5.39
C LEU A 87 5.89 -17.28 6.49
N TYR A 88 6.06 -16.64 7.65
CA TYR A 88 5.07 -16.70 8.72
C TYR A 88 3.76 -16.01 8.33
N ALA A 89 3.80 -14.81 7.72
CA ALA A 89 2.63 -14.15 7.19
C ALA A 89 1.94 -14.99 6.09
N ALA A 90 2.72 -15.53 5.16
CA ALA A 90 2.22 -16.41 4.10
C ALA A 90 1.56 -17.66 4.65
N LYS A 91 2.10 -18.25 5.74
CA LYS A 91 1.48 -19.37 6.42
C LYS A 91 0.12 -18.99 7.01
N ILE A 92 0.00 -17.87 7.72
CA ILE A 92 -1.28 -17.40 8.28
C ILE A 92 -2.32 -17.22 7.17
N ILE A 93 -1.93 -16.61 6.04
CA ILE A 93 -2.80 -16.43 4.88
C ILE A 93 -3.22 -17.80 4.32
N ALA A 94 -2.29 -18.71 4.11
CA ALA A 94 -2.56 -20.06 3.61
C ALA A 94 -3.46 -20.87 4.56
N ASP A 95 -3.24 -20.80 5.86
CA ASP A 95 -4.07 -21.46 6.87
C ASP A 95 -5.50 -20.88 6.88
N THR A 96 -5.65 -19.57 6.66
CA THR A 96 -6.97 -18.94 6.51
C THR A 96 -7.70 -19.44 5.25
N TYR A 97 -6.98 -19.55 4.12
CA TYR A 97 -7.55 -20.14 2.89
C TYR A 97 -7.88 -21.62 3.05
N HIS A 98 -7.04 -22.37 3.78
CA HIS A 98 -7.30 -23.77 4.08
C HIS A 98 -8.58 -23.95 4.90
N SER A 99 -8.77 -23.12 5.92
CA SER A 99 -9.98 -23.18 6.76
C SER A 99 -11.26 -22.81 5.98
N ALA A 100 -11.16 -21.87 5.01
CA ALA A 100 -12.31 -21.42 4.23
C ALA A 100 -12.65 -22.37 3.06
N TYR A 101 -11.65 -22.92 2.38
CA TYR A 101 -11.84 -23.65 1.11
C TYR A 101 -11.27 -25.07 1.10
N GLY A 102 -10.64 -25.53 2.18
CA GLY A 102 -9.96 -26.84 2.21
C GLY A 102 -8.72 -26.91 1.33
N TRP A 103 -8.14 -25.77 0.93
CA TRP A 103 -6.92 -25.73 0.12
C TRP A 103 -5.70 -26.15 0.94
N GLY A 104 -4.64 -26.61 0.25
CA GLY A 104 -3.47 -27.19 0.90
C GLY A 104 -2.79 -26.25 1.92
N THR A 105 -2.31 -26.83 3.03
CA THR A 105 -1.59 -26.11 4.08
C THR A 105 -0.15 -25.88 3.68
N LEU A 106 0.40 -24.73 4.10
CA LEU A 106 1.82 -24.41 3.94
C LEU A 106 2.60 -24.99 5.13
N ASN A 107 3.09 -26.22 4.97
CA ASN A 107 3.88 -26.88 6.02
C ASN A 107 5.32 -26.33 6.03
N VAL A 108 5.54 -25.25 6.78
CA VAL A 108 6.88 -24.71 7.01
C VAL A 108 7.27 -24.97 8.45
N PHE A 109 8.29 -25.82 8.64
CA PHE A 109 8.81 -26.16 9.96
C PHE A 109 9.76 -25.07 10.48
N GLY A 110 9.76 -24.84 11.79
CA GLY A 110 10.74 -23.96 12.45
C GLY A 110 10.45 -22.47 12.38
N LEU A 111 9.26 -22.05 11.92
CA LEU A 111 8.88 -20.63 11.93
C LEU A 111 8.64 -20.15 13.37
N LYS A 112 9.36 -19.10 13.77
CA LYS A 112 9.10 -18.42 15.04
C LYS A 112 7.85 -17.54 14.89
N ALA A 113 6.84 -17.80 15.71
CA ALA A 113 5.69 -16.92 15.84
C ALA A 113 6.15 -15.55 16.37
N GLY A 114 5.67 -14.47 15.75
CA GLY A 114 6.04 -13.12 16.18
C GLY A 114 5.41 -12.05 15.31
N PRO A 115 5.61 -10.77 15.62
CA PRO A 115 5.07 -9.68 14.84
C PRO A 115 5.67 -9.67 13.42
N VAL A 116 4.82 -9.36 12.43
CA VAL A 116 5.18 -9.36 11.00
C VAL A 116 5.42 -7.94 10.46
N ASP A 117 5.61 -6.96 11.36
CA ASP A 117 5.74 -5.54 11.00
C ASP A 117 6.78 -5.30 9.92
N GLU A 118 7.97 -5.95 10.00
CA GLU A 118 9.04 -5.74 9.03
C GLU A 118 8.73 -6.34 7.66
N ALA A 119 8.00 -7.45 7.61
CA ALA A 119 7.56 -8.04 6.35
C ALA A 119 6.53 -7.13 5.66
N LEU A 120 5.57 -6.62 6.43
CA LEU A 120 4.57 -5.68 5.93
C LEU A 120 5.21 -4.35 5.50
N LEU A 121 6.20 -3.88 6.25
CA LEU A 121 6.94 -2.67 5.92
C LEU A 121 7.75 -2.85 4.62
N ALA A 122 8.39 -3.99 4.42
CA ALA A 122 9.11 -4.30 3.19
C ALA A 122 8.17 -4.40 1.98
N LEU A 123 6.99 -5.02 2.13
CA LEU A 123 5.94 -5.03 1.11
C LEU A 123 5.48 -3.60 0.77
N GLY A 124 5.19 -2.82 1.79
CA GLY A 124 4.77 -1.43 1.63
C GLY A 124 5.85 -0.56 0.98
N PHE A 125 7.12 -0.76 1.28
CA PHE A 125 8.24 -0.08 0.63
C PHE A 125 8.28 -0.37 -0.88
N GLY A 126 8.06 -1.61 -1.29
CA GLY A 126 7.94 -1.98 -2.69
C GLY A 126 6.77 -1.28 -3.39
N LEU A 127 5.60 -1.26 -2.75
CA LEU A 127 4.42 -0.56 -3.27
C LEU A 127 4.65 0.95 -3.40
N VAL A 128 5.21 1.59 -2.38
CA VAL A 128 5.58 3.02 -2.41
C VAL A 128 6.52 3.31 -3.57
N MET A 129 7.56 2.48 -3.78
CA MET A 129 8.48 2.65 -4.90
C MET A 129 7.78 2.61 -6.25
N ILE A 130 6.95 1.58 -6.48
CA ILE A 130 6.24 1.39 -7.76
C ILE A 130 5.30 2.57 -8.02
N VAL A 131 4.48 2.94 -7.03
CA VAL A 131 3.51 4.03 -7.17
C VAL A 131 4.22 5.37 -7.37
N SER A 132 5.22 5.70 -6.56
CA SER A 132 5.99 6.94 -6.69
C SER A 132 6.69 7.03 -8.06
N PHE A 133 7.27 5.93 -8.54
CA PHE A 133 7.88 5.87 -9.87
C PHE A 133 6.87 6.16 -10.96
N CYS A 134 5.72 5.49 -10.95
CA CYS A 134 4.67 5.66 -11.96
C CYS A 134 4.12 7.10 -11.97
N VAL A 135 3.87 7.68 -10.79
CA VAL A 135 3.35 9.04 -10.65
C VAL A 135 4.38 10.08 -11.10
N CYS A 136 5.63 9.99 -10.63
CA CYS A 136 6.68 10.95 -10.97
C CYS A 136 7.07 10.89 -12.44
N ARG A 137 7.05 9.70 -13.05
CA ARG A 137 7.42 9.50 -14.47
C ARG A 137 6.26 9.66 -15.44
N LYS A 138 5.06 9.93 -14.94
CA LYS A 138 3.82 10.03 -15.76
C LYS A 138 3.59 8.78 -16.62
N LYS A 139 4.13 7.64 -16.21
CA LYS A 139 4.02 6.35 -16.91
C LYS A 139 3.01 5.48 -16.17
N GLY A 140 1.82 5.31 -16.80
CA GLY A 140 0.90 4.23 -16.47
C GLY A 140 0.31 4.25 -15.05
N SER A 141 -0.76 5.02 -14.85
CA SER A 141 -1.62 4.87 -13.66
C SER A 141 -2.11 3.42 -13.49
N SER A 142 -2.30 2.70 -14.60
CA SER A 142 -2.69 1.29 -14.62
C SER A 142 -1.72 0.38 -13.87
N LEU A 143 -0.41 0.58 -14.00
CA LEU A 143 0.59 -0.22 -13.27
C LEU A 143 0.52 0.02 -11.76
N SER A 144 0.29 1.26 -11.34
CA SER A 144 0.10 1.60 -9.92
C SER A 144 -1.16 0.94 -9.35
N VAL A 145 -2.27 0.99 -10.10
CA VAL A 145 -3.53 0.33 -9.71
C VAL A 145 -3.32 -1.18 -9.61
N LEU A 146 -2.69 -1.79 -10.60
CA LEU A 146 -2.46 -3.23 -10.62
C LEU A 146 -1.57 -3.68 -9.45
N ALA A 147 -0.47 -2.96 -9.17
CA ALA A 147 0.42 -3.27 -8.06
C ALA A 147 -0.28 -3.22 -6.69
N VAL A 148 -1.19 -2.26 -6.51
CA VAL A 148 -1.96 -2.09 -5.27
C VAL A 148 -3.08 -3.11 -5.17
N LEU A 149 -3.71 -3.49 -6.30
CA LEU A 149 -4.79 -4.47 -6.30
C LEU A 149 -4.33 -5.90 -6.01
N ILE A 150 -3.08 -6.26 -6.31
CA ILE A 150 -2.55 -7.61 -6.02
C ILE A 150 -2.72 -7.99 -4.54
N PRO A 151 -2.20 -7.26 -3.55
CA PRO A 151 -2.42 -7.63 -2.14
C PRO A 151 -3.89 -7.51 -1.71
N VAL A 152 -4.64 -6.59 -2.31
CA VAL A 152 -6.06 -6.41 -1.98
C VAL A 152 -6.92 -7.54 -2.56
N SER A 153 -6.58 -8.07 -3.73
CA SER A 153 -7.30 -9.21 -4.31
C SER A 153 -7.23 -10.46 -3.44
N LEU A 154 -6.12 -10.65 -2.72
CA LEU A 154 -6.01 -11.72 -1.73
C LEU A 154 -7.08 -11.59 -0.62
N CYS A 155 -7.40 -10.36 -0.20
CA CYS A 155 -8.41 -10.12 0.84
C CYS A 155 -9.85 -10.39 0.33
N THR A 156 -10.11 -10.20 -0.97
CA THR A 156 -11.46 -10.32 -1.53
C THR A 156 -11.86 -11.75 -1.87
N VAL A 157 -10.91 -12.65 -2.00
CA VAL A 157 -11.17 -14.07 -2.31
C VAL A 157 -11.66 -14.81 -1.05
N VAL A 158 -11.26 -14.40 0.14
CA VAL A 158 -11.70 -15.02 1.39
C VAL A 158 -12.91 -14.27 1.93
N THR A 159 -14.09 -14.89 1.85
CA THR A 159 -15.39 -14.27 2.16
C THR A 159 -15.58 -13.90 3.63
N ASP A 160 -14.92 -14.62 4.55
CA ASP A 160 -15.11 -14.43 5.99
C ASP A 160 -14.19 -13.35 6.60
N THR A 161 -13.18 -12.91 5.86
CA THR A 161 -12.24 -11.91 6.34
C THR A 161 -12.57 -10.52 5.81
N VAL A 162 -12.86 -9.59 6.74
CA VAL A 162 -13.21 -8.21 6.38
C VAL A 162 -12.06 -7.28 6.71
N PRO A 163 -11.52 -6.55 5.71
CA PRO A 163 -10.52 -5.53 5.97
C PRO A 163 -11.05 -4.44 6.91
N GLY A 164 -10.18 -3.91 7.76
CA GLY A 164 -10.53 -2.80 8.65
C GLY A 164 -10.96 -1.56 7.87
N ILE A 165 -12.11 -0.98 8.23
CA ILE A 165 -12.74 0.16 7.54
C ILE A 165 -11.76 1.32 7.34
N LYS A 166 -10.93 1.65 8.34
CA LYS A 166 -9.91 2.72 8.26
C LYS A 166 -8.94 2.53 7.09
N TRP A 167 -8.56 1.29 6.82
CA TRP A 167 -7.60 0.95 5.76
C TRP A 167 -8.24 0.94 4.38
N VAL A 168 -9.47 0.45 4.30
CA VAL A 168 -10.28 0.53 3.08
C VAL A 168 -10.50 1.98 2.68
N PHE A 169 -10.78 2.86 3.65
CA PHE A 169 -10.91 4.30 3.41
C PHE A 169 -9.61 4.91 2.85
N CYS A 170 -8.46 4.61 3.46
CA CYS A 170 -7.16 5.07 2.95
C CYS A 170 -6.89 4.59 1.52
N LEU A 171 -7.19 3.32 1.24
CA LEU A 171 -7.03 2.72 -0.08
C LEU A 171 -7.91 3.40 -1.13
N LEU A 172 -9.20 3.56 -0.84
CA LEU A 172 -10.16 4.19 -1.74
C LEU A 172 -9.82 5.66 -1.99
N ALA A 173 -9.46 6.40 -0.94
CA ALA A 173 -9.00 7.79 -1.09
C ALA A 173 -7.77 7.87 -2.00
N GLY A 174 -6.80 6.97 -1.82
CA GLY A 174 -5.62 6.89 -2.69
C GLY A 174 -5.97 6.54 -4.15
N LEU A 175 -6.87 5.59 -4.39
CA LEU A 175 -7.31 5.21 -5.73
C LEU A 175 -8.06 6.36 -6.43
N ILE A 176 -8.95 7.03 -5.73
CA ILE A 176 -9.67 8.19 -6.27
C ILE A 176 -8.69 9.32 -6.61
N LEU A 177 -7.75 9.62 -5.71
CA LEU A 177 -6.70 10.60 -5.95
C LEU A 177 -5.77 10.22 -7.12
N LEU A 178 -5.62 8.94 -7.42
CA LEU A 178 -4.84 8.46 -8.56
C LEU A 178 -5.58 8.63 -9.89
N ILE A 179 -6.88 8.39 -9.91
CA ILE A 179 -7.71 8.40 -11.13
C ILE A 179 -8.11 9.82 -11.54
N LEU A 180 -8.59 10.63 -10.59
CA LEU A 180 -9.09 11.99 -10.84
C LEU A 180 -8.06 12.97 -11.42
N PRO A 181 -6.78 13.03 -11.00
CA PRO A 181 -5.82 13.98 -11.56
C PRO A 181 -5.52 13.78 -13.03
N GLY A 182 -5.76 12.61 -13.58
CA GLY A 182 -5.62 12.36 -15.01
C GLY A 182 -6.56 13.19 -15.87
N ALA A 183 -7.73 13.54 -15.34
CA ALA A 183 -8.75 14.33 -16.02
C ALA A 183 -8.56 15.86 -15.85
N VAL A 184 -8.00 16.29 -14.71
CA VAL A 184 -7.94 17.73 -14.30
C VAL A 184 -6.57 18.38 -14.57
N ARG A 185 -5.59 17.65 -15.04
CA ARG A 185 -4.14 17.99 -15.05
C ARG A 185 -3.71 19.11 -16.00
N ARG A 186 -4.63 19.85 -16.64
CA ARG A 186 -4.25 20.74 -17.77
C ARG A 186 -3.77 22.15 -17.38
N GLU A 187 -4.19 22.75 -16.27
CA GLU A 187 -3.89 24.19 -16.08
C GLU A 187 -3.33 24.62 -14.71
N ASN A 188 -3.61 23.93 -13.61
CA ASN A 188 -3.10 24.34 -12.29
C ASN A 188 -3.01 23.16 -11.30
N PRO A 189 -1.80 22.72 -10.91
CA PRO A 189 -1.62 21.50 -10.08
C PRO A 189 -2.23 21.64 -8.66
N TRP A 190 -2.27 22.85 -8.10
CA TRP A 190 -2.87 23.09 -6.79
C TRP A 190 -4.40 23.11 -6.79
N GLN A 191 -5.01 23.62 -7.84
CA GLN A 191 -6.47 23.55 -8.00
C GLN A 191 -6.91 22.11 -8.27
N GLY A 192 -6.16 21.37 -9.08
CA GLY A 192 -6.36 19.94 -9.29
C GLY A 192 -6.32 19.16 -7.98
N LEU A 193 -5.31 19.39 -7.12
CA LEU A 193 -5.20 18.73 -5.82
C LEU A 193 -6.37 19.05 -4.89
N ARG A 194 -6.78 20.32 -4.80
CA ARG A 194 -7.93 20.72 -3.97
C ARG A 194 -9.25 20.11 -4.45
N LEU A 195 -9.49 20.12 -5.75
CA LEU A 195 -10.70 19.54 -6.34
C LEU A 195 -10.74 18.02 -6.16
N THR A 196 -9.60 17.35 -6.36
CA THR A 196 -9.52 15.89 -6.18
C THR A 196 -9.63 15.49 -4.70
N ALA A 197 -9.03 16.23 -3.78
CA ALA A 197 -9.19 15.99 -2.36
C ALA A 197 -10.65 16.25 -1.91
N ALA A 198 -11.27 17.33 -2.40
CA ALA A 198 -12.67 17.63 -2.10
C ALA A 198 -13.64 16.60 -2.66
N ALA A 199 -13.34 15.99 -3.82
CA ALA A 199 -14.17 14.94 -4.39
C ALA A 199 -13.88 13.55 -3.81
N ALA A 200 -12.62 13.26 -3.47
CA ALA A 200 -12.20 11.97 -2.93
C ALA A 200 -12.81 11.70 -1.55
N LEU A 201 -12.87 12.70 -0.68
CA LEU A 201 -13.42 12.58 0.67
C LEU A 201 -14.90 12.15 0.67
N PRO A 202 -15.84 12.83 0.00
CA PRO A 202 -17.24 12.42 0.01
C PRO A 202 -17.47 11.09 -0.72
N VAL A 203 -16.73 10.80 -1.81
CA VAL A 203 -16.89 9.54 -2.54
C VAL A 203 -16.38 8.36 -1.72
N SER A 204 -15.23 8.48 -1.07
CA SER A 204 -14.73 7.42 -0.19
C SER A 204 -15.60 7.24 1.05
N LEU A 205 -16.13 8.32 1.62
CA LEU A 205 -17.10 8.24 2.73
C LEU A 205 -18.39 7.52 2.29
N MET A 206 -18.92 7.87 1.12
CA MET A 206 -20.11 7.23 0.56
C MET A 206 -19.88 5.74 0.26
N LEU A 207 -18.72 5.37 -0.28
CA LEU A 207 -18.36 3.97 -0.50
C LEU A 207 -18.21 3.18 0.80
N VAL A 208 -17.60 3.76 1.83
CA VAL A 208 -17.50 3.14 3.16
C VAL A 208 -18.90 2.97 3.77
N LEU A 209 -19.76 3.99 3.68
CA LEU A 209 -21.15 3.89 4.14
C LEU A 209 -21.92 2.80 3.39
N LEU A 210 -21.78 2.73 2.07
CA LEU A 210 -22.37 1.65 1.26
C LEU A 210 -21.90 0.27 1.71
N LEU A 211 -20.59 0.09 1.96
CA LEU A 211 -20.02 -1.17 2.43
C LEU A 211 -20.47 -1.55 3.86
N THR A 212 -20.84 -0.56 4.69
CA THR A 212 -21.34 -0.81 6.05
C THR A 212 -22.84 -1.07 6.08
N VAL A 213 -23.61 -0.46 5.17
CA VAL A 213 -25.07 -0.55 5.11
C VAL A 213 -25.55 -1.74 4.27
N LEU A 214 -24.78 -2.17 3.27
CA LEU A 214 -25.12 -3.37 2.51
C LEU A 214 -25.17 -4.58 3.45
N PRO A 215 -26.35 -5.23 3.57
CA PRO A 215 -26.48 -6.40 4.42
C PRO A 215 -25.50 -7.46 3.90
N ARG A 216 -24.60 -7.89 4.76
CA ARG A 216 -23.76 -9.05 4.53
C ARG A 216 -24.64 -10.28 4.61
N GLY A 217 -25.40 -10.52 3.56
CA GLY A 217 -26.17 -11.74 3.41
C GLY A 217 -25.18 -12.88 3.37
N GLY A 218 -25.21 -13.74 4.40
CA GLY A 218 -24.47 -14.99 4.33
C GLY A 218 -24.92 -15.77 3.12
N TYR A 219 -23.97 -16.19 2.31
CA TYR A 219 -24.15 -17.21 1.33
C TYR A 219 -24.03 -18.57 2.00
#